data_ff16d45a5e64586343cad66bc8a87b2d
#
_entry.id   ff16d45a5e64586343cad66bc8a87b2d
#
_cell.length_a   1.000
_cell.length_b   1.000
_cell.length_c   1.000
_cell.angle_alpha   90.00
_cell.angle_beta   90.00
_cell.angle_gamma   90.00
#
_symmetry.space_group_name_H-M   'P 1'
#
loop_
_entity.id
_entity.type
_entity.pdbx_description
1 polymer ?
#
loop_
_entity_poly.entity_id
_entity_poly.type
_entity_poly.pdbx_seq_one_letter_code
_entity_poly.pdbx_strand_id
1 'polypeptide(L)'
;MKLRTAAAILAAASATAFASLASAAAVTYNLDPTHTYPSFEADHLGGLSKWRGKFEKSSGVVTLDRAAKTGTLDIKIDTASIDFGHGKMNEHAKSPDMFDVQAYPEATYKGKFSKFAGDVPTEVDGVLTLRGVSKPVKLEIREFKCMQHPMLKREACGADAYATFNRTDFGIDYGVKMGFKPEVKLAIQVEGVRAD
;
A
#
# COMPACT_ATOMS: atom_id res chain seq x y z
N MET A 1 -83.84 -13.35 -28.63
CA MET A 1 -82.98 -12.37 -27.91
C MET A 1 -81.80 -13.09 -27.35
N LYS A 2 -80.60 -12.93 -27.93
CA LYS A 2 -79.34 -13.60 -27.49
C LYS A 2 -78.46 -12.52 -26.94
N LEU A 3 -78.24 -12.55 -25.62
CA LEU A 3 -77.25 -11.72 -24.92
C LEU A 3 -75.79 -12.30 -25.21
N ARG A 4 -74.92 -11.46 -25.72
CA ARG A 4 -73.51 -11.75 -25.86
C ARG A 4 -72.77 -11.04 -24.73
N THR A 5 -72.21 -11.83 -23.82
CA THR A 5 -71.33 -11.36 -22.72
C THR A 5 -69.91 -11.21 -23.32
N ALA A 6 -69.36 -10.00 -23.31
CA ALA A 6 -67.98 -9.75 -23.67
C ALA A 6 -67.12 -9.82 -22.38
N ALA A 7 -66.17 -10.73 -22.32
CA ALA A 7 -65.20 -10.79 -21.25
C ALA A 7 -63.97 -9.92 -21.62
N ALA A 8 -63.72 -8.89 -20.82
CA ALA A 8 -62.50 -8.06 -20.92
C ALA A 8 -61.38 -8.69 -20.14
N ILE A 9 -60.31 -9.07 -20.82
CA ILE A 9 -59.05 -9.58 -20.21
C ILE A 9 -58.18 -8.39 -19.93
N LEU A 10 -57.95 -8.07 -18.65
CA LEU A 10 -56.95 -7.10 -18.18
C LEU A 10 -55.60 -7.76 -18.17
N ALA A 11 -54.70 -7.42 -19.09
CA ALA A 11 -53.29 -7.82 -19.05
C ALA A 11 -52.54 -6.85 -18.14
N ALA A 12 -52.14 -7.32 -16.93
CA ALA A 12 -51.26 -6.57 -16.04
C ALA A 12 -49.81 -6.73 -16.51
N ALA A 13 -49.23 -5.69 -17.08
CA ALA A 13 -47.82 -5.63 -17.43
C ALA A 13 -47.02 -5.35 -16.17
N SER A 14 -46.35 -6.36 -15.62
CA SER A 14 -45.41 -6.23 -14.52
C SER A 14 -44.08 -5.63 -15.04
N ALA A 15 -43.87 -4.34 -14.85
CA ALA A 15 -42.61 -3.68 -15.11
C ALA A 15 -41.61 -4.06 -14.01
N THR A 16 -40.71 -5.00 -14.27
CA THR A 16 -39.53 -5.27 -13.41
C THR A 16 -38.54 -4.13 -13.56
N ALA A 17 -38.51 -3.23 -12.57
CA ALA A 17 -37.49 -2.21 -12.47
C ALA A 17 -36.12 -2.89 -12.09
N PHE A 18 -35.24 -3.01 -13.08
CA PHE A 18 -33.82 -3.34 -12.80
C PHE A 18 -33.22 -2.11 -12.13
N ALA A 19 -33.06 -2.17 -10.80
CA ALA A 19 -32.24 -1.22 -10.10
C ALA A 19 -30.77 -1.47 -10.54
N SER A 20 -30.22 -0.60 -11.36
CA SER A 20 -28.79 -0.55 -11.65
C SER A 20 -28.10 -0.27 -10.34
N LEU A 21 -27.41 -1.26 -9.77
CA LEU A 21 -26.45 -1.05 -8.70
C LEU A 21 -25.35 -0.16 -9.30
N ALA A 22 -25.40 1.13 -9.02
CA ALA A 22 -24.29 2.02 -9.32
C ALA A 22 -23.08 1.50 -8.54
N SER A 23 -22.17 0.81 -9.23
CA SER A 23 -20.85 0.49 -8.68
C SER A 23 -20.17 1.82 -8.38
N ALA A 24 -19.81 2.05 -7.13
CA ALA A 24 -18.99 3.20 -6.79
C ALA A 24 -17.68 3.05 -7.59
N ALA A 25 -17.32 4.06 -8.38
CA ALA A 25 -16.11 4.00 -9.19
C ALA A 25 -14.88 3.97 -8.26
N ALA A 26 -13.81 3.25 -8.68
CA ALA A 26 -12.55 3.26 -7.99
C ALA A 26 -12.04 4.69 -7.81
N VAL A 27 -11.64 5.02 -6.59
CA VAL A 27 -11.09 6.34 -6.24
C VAL A 27 -9.56 6.27 -6.30
N THR A 28 -8.96 7.28 -6.91
CA THR A 28 -7.49 7.43 -6.98
C THR A 28 -7.03 8.37 -5.88
N TYR A 29 -5.98 7.97 -5.16
CA TYR A 29 -5.31 8.74 -4.14
C TYR A 29 -3.85 8.91 -4.53
N ASN A 30 -3.35 10.15 -4.52
CA ASN A 30 -1.93 10.44 -4.62
C ASN A 30 -1.33 10.39 -3.21
N LEU A 31 -0.20 9.72 -3.04
CA LEU A 31 0.51 9.74 -1.76
C LEU A 31 0.83 11.16 -1.33
N ASP A 32 0.62 11.44 -0.05
CA ASP A 32 1.12 12.65 0.57
C ASP A 32 2.57 12.42 1.05
N PRO A 33 3.56 13.02 0.37
CA PRO A 33 4.97 12.80 0.71
C PRO A 33 5.36 13.37 2.07
N THR A 34 4.55 14.25 2.65
CA THR A 34 4.81 14.86 3.96
C THR A 34 4.31 14.01 5.13
N HIS A 35 3.45 13.02 4.85
CA HIS A 35 2.87 12.11 5.85
C HIS A 35 3.04 10.63 5.47
N THR A 36 3.96 10.32 4.54
CA THR A 36 4.23 8.94 4.11
C THR A 36 5.68 8.59 4.33
N TYR A 37 5.93 7.70 5.31
CA TYR A 37 7.28 7.29 5.70
C TYR A 37 7.38 5.76 5.79
N PRO A 38 7.93 5.09 4.77
CA PRO A 38 8.31 3.69 4.87
C PRO A 38 9.39 3.51 5.93
N SER A 39 8.99 3.08 7.12
CA SER A 39 9.87 2.87 8.28
C SER A 39 10.17 1.39 8.48
N PHE A 40 11.31 1.09 9.09
CA PHE A 40 11.75 -0.29 9.30
C PHE A 40 12.60 -0.46 10.54
N GLU A 41 12.68 -1.71 11.02
CA GLU A 41 13.62 -2.17 12.02
C GLU A 41 14.52 -3.26 11.43
N ALA A 42 15.82 -3.21 11.74
CA ALA A 42 16.81 -4.23 11.41
C ALA A 42 17.63 -4.63 12.63
N ASP A 43 18.13 -5.86 12.62
CA ASP A 43 18.95 -6.39 13.69
C ASP A 43 20.33 -5.73 13.75
N HIS A 44 20.86 -5.58 14.97
CA HIS A 44 22.25 -5.21 15.24
C HIS A 44 22.91 -6.26 16.13
N LEU A 45 23.99 -6.87 15.61
CA LEU A 45 24.84 -7.84 16.29
C LEU A 45 24.06 -9.00 16.96
N GLY A 46 23.20 -9.69 16.15
CA GLY A 46 22.52 -10.89 16.62
C GLY A 46 21.47 -10.66 17.70
N GLY A 47 20.93 -9.45 17.80
CA GLY A 47 19.89 -9.10 18.77
C GLY A 47 20.36 -8.24 19.93
N LEU A 48 21.62 -7.72 19.89
CA LEU A 48 22.11 -6.77 20.89
C LEU A 48 21.24 -5.52 20.96
N SER A 49 20.81 -5.01 19.80
CA SER A 49 19.88 -3.90 19.67
C SER A 49 19.18 -3.95 18.31
N LYS A 50 18.34 -2.96 18.02
CA LYS A 50 17.72 -2.76 16.72
C LYS A 50 18.03 -1.38 16.20
N TRP A 51 18.45 -1.31 14.95
CA TRP A 51 18.46 -0.09 14.18
C TRP A 51 17.06 0.16 13.64
N ARG A 52 16.60 1.40 13.77
CA ARG A 52 15.37 1.89 13.18
C ARG A 52 15.71 2.98 12.19
N GLY A 53 15.08 2.91 11.02
CA GLY A 53 15.24 3.89 9.98
C GLY A 53 13.95 4.08 9.21
N LYS A 54 13.94 5.08 8.37
CA LYS A 54 12.84 5.40 7.46
C LYS A 54 13.38 5.90 6.13
N PHE A 55 12.52 5.94 5.13
CA PHE A 55 12.76 6.72 3.92
C PHE A 55 11.92 7.99 3.99
N GLU A 56 12.55 9.13 3.75
CA GLU A 56 11.89 10.44 3.87
C GLU A 56 11.21 10.91 2.58
N LYS A 57 11.48 10.23 1.47
CA LYS A 57 10.90 10.57 0.17
C LYS A 57 10.28 9.35 -0.48
N SER A 58 8.97 9.42 -0.64
CA SER A 58 8.18 8.44 -1.38
C SER A 58 7.12 9.14 -2.22
N SER A 59 6.67 8.49 -3.27
CA SER A 59 5.59 8.95 -4.13
C SER A 59 4.82 7.77 -4.67
N GLY A 60 3.65 8.00 -5.21
CA GLY A 60 2.88 6.95 -5.85
C GLY A 60 1.40 7.20 -5.85
N VAL A 61 0.70 6.20 -6.32
CA VAL A 61 -0.74 6.24 -6.52
C VAL A 61 -1.36 4.98 -5.95
N VAL A 62 -2.48 5.16 -5.26
CA VAL A 62 -3.35 4.08 -4.79
C VAL A 62 -4.70 4.26 -5.46
N THR A 63 -5.20 3.23 -6.13
CA THR A 63 -6.59 3.14 -6.58
C THR A 63 -7.34 2.21 -5.65
N LEU A 64 -8.51 2.62 -5.17
CA LEU A 64 -9.29 1.82 -4.23
C LEU A 64 -10.79 1.93 -4.54
N ASP A 65 -11.41 0.79 -4.76
CA ASP A 65 -12.87 0.62 -4.77
C ASP A 65 -13.25 -0.19 -3.53
N ARG A 66 -13.75 0.50 -2.51
CA ARG A 66 -14.13 -0.13 -1.24
C ARG A 66 -15.38 -0.97 -1.37
N ALA A 67 -16.31 -0.59 -2.26
CA ALA A 67 -17.55 -1.32 -2.48
C ALA A 67 -17.29 -2.63 -3.27
N ALA A 68 -16.48 -2.55 -4.33
CA ALA A 68 -16.08 -3.72 -5.11
C ALA A 68 -14.97 -4.55 -4.42
N LYS A 69 -14.36 -4.03 -3.33
CA LYS A 69 -13.24 -4.66 -2.60
C LYS A 69 -12.05 -4.95 -3.51
N THR A 70 -11.67 -3.98 -4.30
CA THR A 70 -10.56 -4.04 -5.24
C THR A 70 -9.71 -2.78 -5.17
N GLY A 71 -8.47 -2.86 -5.64
CA GLY A 71 -7.60 -1.71 -5.75
C GLY A 71 -6.15 -2.11 -6.00
N THR A 72 -5.35 -1.13 -6.34
CA THR A 72 -3.94 -1.29 -6.68
C THR A 72 -3.08 -0.22 -6.05
N LEU A 73 -1.78 -0.53 -5.89
CA LEU A 73 -0.76 0.40 -5.43
C LEU A 73 0.40 0.39 -6.42
N ASP A 74 0.94 1.57 -6.72
CA ASP A 74 2.19 1.76 -7.45
C ASP A 74 3.00 2.83 -6.72
N ILE A 75 3.99 2.39 -5.94
CA ILE A 75 4.73 3.21 -5.00
C ILE A 75 6.21 3.21 -5.38
N LYS A 76 6.83 4.38 -5.29
CA LYS A 76 8.24 4.65 -5.52
C LYS A 76 8.86 5.26 -4.27
N ILE A 77 10.06 4.83 -3.95
CA ILE A 77 10.81 5.24 -2.77
C ILE A 77 12.20 5.67 -3.23
N ASP A 78 12.59 6.91 -2.95
CA ASP A 78 13.96 7.39 -3.16
C ASP A 78 14.89 6.73 -2.15
N THR A 79 15.75 5.83 -2.60
CA THR A 79 16.66 5.08 -1.72
C THR A 79 17.69 5.97 -1.04
N ALA A 80 18.06 7.10 -1.66
CA ALA A 80 18.99 8.07 -1.06
C ALA A 80 18.37 8.87 0.09
N SER A 81 17.04 8.81 0.27
CA SER A 81 16.32 9.45 1.36
C SER A 81 16.33 8.66 2.67
N ILE A 82 17.09 7.56 2.74
CA ILE A 82 17.20 6.75 3.95
C ILE A 82 17.79 7.55 5.12
N ASP A 83 17.13 7.50 6.26
CA ASP A 83 17.52 8.19 7.48
C ASP A 83 17.36 7.30 8.72
N PHE A 84 18.46 7.17 9.48
CA PHE A 84 18.52 6.49 10.79
C PHE A 84 18.63 7.48 11.95
N GLY A 85 18.58 8.79 11.67
CA GLY A 85 18.92 9.81 12.67
C GLY A 85 20.40 9.83 13.04
N HIS A 86 21.29 9.23 12.21
CA HIS A 86 22.70 9.10 12.47
C HIS A 86 23.52 9.20 11.16
N GLY A 87 24.23 10.31 10.96
CA GLY A 87 24.89 10.64 9.70
C GLY A 87 25.80 9.56 9.14
N LYS A 88 26.72 8.98 9.95
CA LYS A 88 27.60 7.91 9.49
C LYS A 88 26.85 6.63 9.10
N MET A 89 25.74 6.33 9.77
CA MET A 89 24.90 5.19 9.40
C MET A 89 24.15 5.47 8.10
N ASN A 90 23.67 6.69 7.89
CA ASN A 90 23.05 7.10 6.64
C ASN A 90 24.01 6.97 5.46
N GLU A 91 25.27 7.42 5.62
CA GLU A 91 26.29 7.28 4.56
C GLU A 91 26.62 5.81 4.28
N HIS A 92 26.77 4.98 5.32
CA HIS A 92 27.00 3.55 5.13
C HIS A 92 25.80 2.87 4.45
N ALA A 93 24.58 3.19 4.85
CA ALA A 93 23.38 2.62 4.23
C ALA A 93 23.27 2.95 2.74
N LYS A 94 23.76 4.10 2.30
CA LYS A 94 23.76 4.50 0.88
C LYS A 94 24.86 3.81 0.06
N SER A 95 25.85 3.21 0.70
CA SER A 95 27.01 2.60 0.03
C SER A 95 26.68 1.33 -0.77
N PRO A 96 27.58 0.87 -1.66
CA PRO A 96 27.44 -0.37 -2.40
C PRO A 96 27.21 -1.63 -1.55
N ASP A 97 27.69 -1.64 -0.31
CA ASP A 97 27.52 -2.76 0.63
C ASP A 97 26.08 -2.91 1.13
N MET A 98 25.28 -1.83 1.01
CA MET A 98 23.91 -1.77 1.51
C MET A 98 22.92 -1.47 0.35
N PHE A 99 22.39 -0.26 0.27
CA PHE A 99 21.37 0.07 -0.74
C PHE A 99 21.95 0.39 -2.12
N ASP A 100 23.23 0.75 -2.21
CA ASP A 100 23.92 1.14 -3.45
C ASP A 100 23.09 2.17 -4.25
N VAL A 101 22.80 3.28 -3.62
CA VAL A 101 21.85 4.28 -4.12
C VAL A 101 22.27 4.92 -5.43
N GLN A 102 23.56 4.84 -5.81
CA GLN A 102 24.05 5.32 -7.10
C GLN A 102 23.62 4.39 -8.24
N ALA A 103 23.66 3.08 -8.02
CA ALA A 103 23.23 2.08 -8.99
C ALA A 103 21.71 1.85 -8.95
N TYR A 104 21.10 1.98 -7.77
CA TYR A 104 19.69 1.71 -7.52
C TYR A 104 19.02 2.88 -6.77
N PRO A 105 18.80 4.00 -7.44
CA PRO A 105 18.25 5.22 -6.80
C PRO A 105 16.81 5.08 -6.35
N GLU A 106 16.09 4.07 -6.85
CA GLU A 106 14.66 3.87 -6.56
C GLU A 106 14.41 2.43 -6.11
N ALA A 107 13.62 2.28 -5.06
CA ALA A 107 12.91 1.04 -4.74
C ALA A 107 11.43 1.22 -5.12
N THR A 108 10.74 0.12 -5.49
CA THR A 108 9.32 0.17 -5.85
C THR A 108 8.52 -0.90 -5.14
N TYR A 109 7.26 -0.59 -4.85
CA TYR A 109 6.29 -1.57 -4.41
C TYR A 109 5.02 -1.48 -5.26
N LYS A 110 4.67 -2.58 -5.92
CA LYS A 110 3.46 -2.70 -6.74
C LYS A 110 2.60 -3.83 -6.20
N GLY A 111 1.33 -3.53 -5.94
CA GLY A 111 0.46 -4.52 -5.31
C GLY A 111 -1.02 -4.33 -5.63
N LYS A 112 -1.79 -5.31 -5.15
CA LYS A 112 -3.25 -5.31 -5.20
C LYS A 112 -3.79 -5.59 -3.81
N PHE A 113 -4.85 -4.90 -3.42
CA PHE A 113 -5.57 -5.25 -2.19
C PHE A 113 -6.14 -6.65 -2.34
N SER A 114 -5.81 -7.56 -1.42
CA SER A 114 -6.16 -8.98 -1.49
C SER A 114 -7.18 -9.40 -0.45
N LYS A 115 -7.30 -8.66 0.67
CA LYS A 115 -8.32 -8.92 1.69
C LYS A 115 -8.96 -7.65 2.21
N PHE A 116 -10.22 -7.79 2.63
CA PHE A 116 -11.03 -6.74 3.23
C PHE A 116 -11.82 -7.26 4.42
N ALA A 117 -11.95 -6.45 5.46
CA ALA A 117 -12.90 -6.62 6.56
C ALA A 117 -14.05 -5.62 6.35
N GLY A 118 -15.19 -6.09 5.86
CA GLY A 118 -16.23 -5.19 5.36
C GLY A 118 -15.74 -4.43 4.11
N ASP A 119 -15.64 -3.12 4.21
CA ASP A 119 -15.11 -2.22 3.18
C ASP A 119 -13.70 -1.68 3.49
N VAL A 120 -13.08 -2.17 4.57
CA VAL A 120 -11.74 -1.80 5.03
C VAL A 120 -10.70 -2.77 4.47
N PRO A 121 -9.71 -2.31 3.70
CA PRO A 121 -8.62 -3.16 3.22
C PRO A 121 -7.74 -3.62 4.39
N THR A 122 -7.36 -4.91 4.41
CA THR A 122 -6.55 -5.52 5.49
C THR A 122 -5.27 -6.17 4.99
N GLU A 123 -5.17 -6.52 3.71
CA GLU A 123 -3.93 -7.08 3.13
C GLU A 123 -3.70 -6.56 1.71
N VAL A 124 -2.42 -6.50 1.35
CA VAL A 124 -1.97 -6.25 -0.01
C VAL A 124 -1.03 -7.37 -0.43
N ASP A 125 -1.32 -8.05 -1.53
CA ASP A 125 -0.37 -8.90 -2.22
C ASP A 125 0.41 -8.06 -3.22
N GLY A 126 1.73 -7.95 -3.01
CA GLY A 126 2.56 -7.08 -3.81
C GLY A 126 3.98 -7.60 -4.01
N VAL A 127 4.70 -6.88 -4.85
CA VAL A 127 6.09 -7.14 -5.20
C VAL A 127 6.93 -5.93 -4.80
N LEU A 128 7.89 -6.17 -3.93
CA LEU A 128 8.95 -5.21 -3.62
C LEU A 128 10.09 -5.41 -4.62
N THR A 129 10.53 -4.32 -5.26
CA THR A 129 11.77 -4.29 -6.01
C THR A 129 12.78 -3.44 -5.26
N LEU A 130 13.90 -4.06 -4.88
CA LEU A 130 14.98 -3.42 -4.12
C LEU A 130 16.31 -3.88 -4.70
N ARG A 131 17.23 -2.95 -4.97
CA ARG A 131 18.50 -3.23 -5.66
C ARG A 131 18.32 -4.01 -6.98
N GLY A 132 17.30 -3.69 -7.75
CA GLY A 132 16.99 -4.37 -9.01
C GLY A 132 16.41 -5.79 -8.86
N VAL A 133 16.29 -6.32 -7.64
CA VAL A 133 15.70 -7.64 -7.37
C VAL A 133 14.25 -7.49 -6.95
N SER A 134 13.36 -8.26 -7.58
CA SER A 134 11.92 -8.26 -7.28
C SER A 134 11.52 -9.50 -6.52
N LYS A 135 10.84 -9.34 -5.39
CA LYS A 135 10.32 -10.44 -4.57
C LYS A 135 8.91 -10.14 -4.09
N PRO A 136 8.05 -11.16 -3.95
CA PRO A 136 6.76 -10.98 -3.33
C PRO A 136 6.93 -10.60 -1.84
N VAL A 137 6.27 -9.52 -1.45
CA VAL A 137 6.19 -9.07 -0.05
C VAL A 137 4.75 -8.68 0.22
N LYS A 138 4.09 -9.42 1.09
CA LYS A 138 2.72 -9.12 1.52
C LYS A 138 2.74 -8.04 2.59
N LEU A 139 1.84 -7.04 2.49
CA LEU A 139 1.59 -6.07 3.54
C LEU A 139 0.32 -6.45 4.32
N GLU A 140 0.40 -6.39 5.64
CA GLU A 140 -0.73 -6.42 6.56
C GLU A 140 -1.11 -4.99 6.93
N ILE A 141 -2.35 -4.58 6.67
CA ILE A 141 -2.88 -3.28 7.07
C ILE A 141 -3.61 -3.48 8.40
N ARG A 142 -3.11 -2.86 9.47
CA ARG A 142 -3.69 -2.97 10.81
C ARG A 142 -4.62 -1.82 11.13
N GLU A 143 -4.31 -0.63 10.63
CA GLU A 143 -5.15 0.55 10.79
C GLU A 143 -5.42 1.16 9.42
N PHE A 144 -6.67 1.57 9.20
CA PHE A 144 -7.10 2.23 7.97
C PHE A 144 -8.25 3.18 8.29
N LYS A 145 -8.15 4.41 7.80
CA LYS A 145 -9.21 5.40 7.96
C LYS A 145 -9.24 6.37 6.79
N CYS A 146 -10.44 6.70 6.32
CA CYS A 146 -10.66 7.81 5.39
C CYS A 146 -11.49 8.90 6.07
N MET A 147 -11.19 10.15 5.74
CA MET A 147 -11.93 11.32 6.22
C MET A 147 -11.80 12.50 5.27
N GLN A 148 -12.70 13.48 5.39
CA GLN A 148 -12.53 14.75 4.72
C GLN A 148 -11.35 15.49 5.35
N HIS A 149 -10.30 15.78 4.54
CA HIS A 149 -9.13 16.50 5.02
C HIS A 149 -9.51 17.95 5.37
N PRO A 150 -9.23 18.42 6.61
CA PRO A 150 -9.75 19.71 7.09
C PRO A 150 -9.26 20.92 6.28
N MET A 151 -8.02 20.87 5.77
CA MET A 151 -7.42 21.96 5.00
C MET A 151 -7.65 21.78 3.49
N LEU A 152 -7.40 20.60 2.94
CA LEU A 152 -7.45 20.33 1.50
C LEU A 152 -8.88 20.19 0.96
N LYS A 153 -9.88 20.02 1.84
CA LYS A 153 -11.29 19.85 1.48
C LYS A 153 -11.56 18.71 0.49
N ARG A 154 -10.67 17.72 0.47
CA ARG A 154 -10.76 16.47 -0.28
C ARG A 154 -10.69 15.30 0.67
N GLU A 155 -11.17 14.12 0.25
CA GLU A 155 -10.99 12.91 1.04
C GLU A 155 -9.51 12.55 1.13
N ALA A 156 -9.07 12.20 2.33
CA ALA A 156 -7.77 11.61 2.57
C ALA A 156 -7.95 10.27 3.29
N CYS A 157 -7.14 9.29 2.92
CA CYS A 157 -7.09 7.98 3.57
C CYS A 157 -5.69 7.75 4.12
N GLY A 158 -5.61 7.28 5.34
CA GLY A 158 -4.38 6.87 6.01
C GLY A 158 -4.40 5.40 6.39
N ALA A 159 -3.22 4.79 6.45
CA ALA A 159 -3.04 3.41 6.88
C ALA A 159 -1.69 3.21 7.58
N ASP A 160 -1.68 2.24 8.51
CA ASP A 160 -0.46 1.64 9.03
C ASP A 160 -0.32 0.22 8.47
N ALA A 161 0.76 -0.02 7.74
CA ALA A 161 1.02 -1.29 7.07
C ALA A 161 2.34 -1.92 7.55
N TYR A 162 2.34 -3.24 7.67
CA TYR A 162 3.42 -4.03 8.24
C TYR A 162 3.80 -5.18 7.32
N ALA A 163 5.09 -5.51 7.30
CA ALA A 163 5.61 -6.71 6.66
C ALA A 163 6.92 -7.16 7.32
N THR A 164 7.34 -8.37 6.97
CA THR A 164 8.67 -8.88 7.33
C THR A 164 9.26 -9.56 6.10
N PHE A 165 10.55 -9.30 5.82
CA PHE A 165 11.29 -9.95 4.75
C PHE A 165 12.77 -10.10 5.14
N ASN A 166 13.52 -10.90 4.38
CA ASN A 166 14.96 -11.02 4.54
C ASN A 166 15.69 -10.11 3.53
N ARG A 167 16.52 -9.19 4.02
CA ARG A 167 17.29 -8.27 3.16
C ARG A 167 18.29 -8.98 2.25
N THR A 168 18.72 -10.18 2.64
CA THR A 168 19.59 -11.02 1.81
C THR A 168 18.94 -11.50 0.53
N ASP A 169 17.59 -11.60 0.48
CA ASP A 169 16.86 -11.94 -0.74
C ASP A 169 16.99 -10.86 -1.83
N PHE A 170 17.46 -9.67 -1.45
CA PHE A 170 17.71 -8.51 -2.30
C PHE A 170 19.22 -8.18 -2.44
N GLY A 171 20.09 -9.08 -2.02
CA GLY A 171 21.53 -8.91 -2.10
C GLY A 171 22.14 -7.92 -1.06
N ILE A 172 21.42 -7.64 0.03
CA ILE A 172 21.94 -6.84 1.16
C ILE A 172 22.37 -7.81 2.26
N ASP A 173 23.60 -8.26 2.21
CA ASP A 173 24.14 -9.29 3.10
C ASP A 173 25.22 -8.77 4.09
N TYR A 174 25.51 -7.47 4.05
CA TYR A 174 26.46 -6.85 4.99
C TYR A 174 26.16 -7.23 6.45
N GLY A 175 27.18 -7.64 7.17
CA GLY A 175 27.07 -7.99 8.59
C GLY A 175 26.54 -9.40 8.88
N VAL A 176 25.97 -10.13 7.92
CA VAL A 176 25.44 -11.48 8.18
C VAL A 176 26.51 -12.41 8.71
N LYS A 177 27.71 -12.40 8.11
CA LYS A 177 28.87 -13.17 8.59
C LYS A 177 29.39 -12.73 9.97
N MET A 178 29.00 -11.55 10.41
CA MET A 178 29.31 -11.01 11.76
C MET A 178 28.18 -11.27 12.76
N GLY A 179 27.15 -12.07 12.40
CA GLY A 179 26.07 -12.46 13.26
C GLY A 179 24.82 -11.56 13.20
N PHE A 180 24.77 -10.58 12.28
CA PHE A 180 23.56 -9.80 12.08
C PHE A 180 22.47 -10.65 11.45
N LYS A 181 21.24 -10.60 11.97
CA LYS A 181 20.11 -11.29 11.39
C LYS A 181 19.66 -10.59 10.10
N PRO A 182 19.28 -11.35 9.06
CA PRO A 182 18.84 -10.77 7.79
C PRO A 182 17.42 -10.20 7.82
N GLU A 183 16.63 -10.53 8.84
CA GLU A 183 15.23 -10.10 8.95
C GLU A 183 15.11 -8.59 9.09
N VAL A 184 14.23 -8.01 8.29
CA VAL A 184 13.79 -6.62 8.36
C VAL A 184 12.29 -6.60 8.58
N LYS A 185 11.84 -5.79 9.55
CA LYS A 185 10.43 -5.54 9.81
C LYS A 185 10.06 -4.16 9.32
N LEU A 186 9.04 -4.09 8.47
CA LEU A 186 8.46 -2.84 8.02
C LEU A 186 7.36 -2.39 8.98
N ALA A 187 7.32 -1.08 9.24
CA ALA A 187 6.23 -0.37 9.90
C ALA A 187 6.01 0.91 9.10
N ILE A 188 5.05 0.88 8.19
CA ILE A 188 4.85 1.90 7.17
C ILE A 188 3.65 2.77 7.58
N GLN A 189 3.92 4.04 7.84
CA GLN A 189 2.90 5.08 7.91
C GLN A 189 2.68 5.61 6.50
N VAL A 190 1.43 5.68 6.06
CA VAL A 190 1.08 6.19 4.72
C VAL A 190 -0.22 6.98 4.75
N GLU A 191 -0.21 8.13 4.09
CA GLU A 191 -1.41 8.91 3.80
C GLU A 191 -1.50 9.18 2.30
N GLY A 192 -2.73 9.23 1.79
CA GLY A 192 -3.02 9.56 0.40
C GLY A 192 -4.21 10.50 0.32
N VAL A 193 -4.12 11.49 -0.55
CA VAL A 193 -5.18 12.47 -0.81
C VAL A 193 -5.83 12.15 -2.14
N ARG A 194 -7.16 12.13 -2.17
CA ARG A 194 -7.95 11.89 -3.38
C ARG A 194 -7.49 12.81 -4.50
N ALA A 195 -7.20 12.22 -5.65
CA ALA A 195 -7.00 12.96 -6.89
C ALA A 195 -8.31 13.66 -7.32
N ASP A 196 -8.19 14.77 -8.04
CA ASP A 196 -9.34 15.55 -8.51
C ASP A 196 -10.14 14.81 -9.56
#